data_7d0bdfd013ab3765e4585113bc86b359
#
_entry.id   7d0bdfd013ab3765e4585113bc86b359
#
_cell.length_a   1.000
_cell.length_b   1.000
_cell.length_c   1.000
_cell.angle_alpha   90.00
_cell.angle_beta   90.00
_cell.angle_gamma   90.00
#
_symmetry.space_group_name_H-M   'P 1'
#
loop_
_entity.id
_entity.type
_entity.pdbx_description
1 polymer ?
#
loop_
_entity_poly.entity_id
_entity_poly.type
_entity_poly.pdbx_seq_one_letter_code
_entity_poly.pdbx_strand_id
1 'polypeptide(L)'
;MCIRDSRWLTGQAEIIRKNLPRISERPQLLVNAFFGSVPSALFVLVPLFAVLLKVFYLGSGRLYLEHLVVALYSHAFLCVALLGILLLSMLGGQLAAVPGAGVVIGLLITALLLWMPLYLWLMQRRVYAQSRLVTTLKFVALGWLYFTVVTTATVILAIASLARV
;
A
#
# COMPACT_ATOMS: atom_id res chain seq x y z
N MET A 1 37.94 -3.13 -2.31
CA MET A 1 36.57 -3.58 -2.47
C MET A 1 35.62 -2.44 -2.88
N CYS A 2 35.99 -1.16 -2.76
CA CYS A 2 35.11 0.01 -3.06
C CYS A 2 34.98 0.45 -4.53
N ILE A 3 35.87 0.03 -5.44
CA ILE A 3 35.90 0.59 -6.82
C ILE A 3 34.87 -0.10 -7.75
N ARG A 4 34.47 -1.33 -7.45
CA ARG A 4 33.52 -2.09 -8.29
C ARG A 4 32.07 -1.67 -8.03
N ASP A 5 31.76 -1.26 -6.79
CA ASP A 5 30.43 -0.80 -6.41
C ASP A 5 30.11 0.60 -6.97
N SER A 6 31.13 1.48 -7.05
CA SER A 6 30.95 2.82 -7.63
C SER A 6 30.68 2.79 -9.13
N ARG A 7 31.29 1.86 -9.89
CA ARG A 7 31.02 1.71 -11.32
C ARG A 7 29.62 1.17 -11.61
N TRP A 8 29.10 0.28 -10.75
CA TRP A 8 27.74 -0.21 -10.89
C TRP A 8 26.72 0.90 -10.60
N LEU A 9 26.94 1.67 -9.54
CA LEU A 9 26.08 2.81 -9.17
C LEU A 9 26.10 3.92 -10.23
N THR A 10 27.27 4.25 -10.78
CA THR A 10 27.39 5.26 -11.86
C THR A 10 26.73 4.78 -13.14
N GLY A 11 26.84 3.47 -13.49
CA GLY A 11 26.13 2.90 -14.63
C GLY A 11 24.61 2.93 -14.47
N GLN A 12 24.08 2.66 -13.29
CA GLN A 12 22.64 2.76 -13.00
C GLN A 12 22.16 4.22 -13.06
N ALA A 13 22.94 5.17 -12.52
CA ALA A 13 22.62 6.59 -12.58
C ALA A 13 22.58 7.13 -14.02
N GLU A 14 23.44 6.64 -14.88
CA GLU A 14 23.50 7.03 -16.29
C GLU A 14 22.30 6.48 -17.10
N ILE A 15 21.89 5.24 -16.83
CA ILE A 15 20.67 4.62 -17.38
C ILE A 15 19.43 5.40 -16.96
N ILE A 16 19.31 5.72 -15.67
CA ILE A 16 18.20 6.52 -15.13
C ILE A 16 18.17 7.90 -15.80
N ARG A 17 19.32 8.57 -15.93
CA ARG A 17 19.41 9.91 -16.56
C ARG A 17 19.01 9.87 -18.04
N LYS A 18 19.33 8.80 -18.75
CA LYS A 18 18.96 8.59 -20.16
C LYS A 18 17.47 8.30 -20.35
N ASN A 19 16.86 7.64 -19.37
CA ASN A 19 15.45 7.25 -19.41
C ASN A 19 14.50 8.34 -18.88
N LEU A 20 15.01 9.31 -18.07
CA LEU A 20 14.22 10.42 -17.54
C LEU A 20 13.43 11.20 -18.62
N PRO A 21 14.03 11.62 -19.76
CA PRO A 21 13.29 12.35 -20.80
C PRO A 21 12.22 11.49 -21.48
N ARG A 22 12.46 10.18 -21.66
CA ARG A 22 11.46 9.25 -22.23
C ARG A 22 10.24 9.09 -21.35
N ILE A 23 10.42 9.16 -20.04
CA ILE A 23 9.35 9.02 -19.03
C ILE A 23 8.52 10.30 -18.95
N SER A 24 9.13 11.48 -19.10
CA SER A 24 8.40 12.75 -19.17
C SER A 24 7.49 12.82 -20.40
N GLU A 25 7.90 12.18 -21.50
CA GLU A 25 7.11 12.10 -22.73
C GLU A 25 6.00 11.04 -22.67
N ARG A 26 6.19 9.97 -21.88
CA ARG A 26 5.25 8.85 -21.77
C ARG A 26 5.05 8.37 -20.33
N PRO A 27 4.35 9.14 -19.48
CA PRO A 27 4.10 8.77 -18.09
C PRO A 27 3.34 7.45 -17.93
N GLN A 28 2.62 7.02 -18.99
CA GLN A 28 1.88 5.75 -19.01
C GLN A 28 2.79 4.52 -18.86
N LEU A 29 4.07 4.60 -19.28
CA LEU A 29 5.02 3.48 -19.11
C LEU A 29 5.31 3.21 -17.64
N LEU A 30 5.47 4.26 -16.82
CA LEU A 30 5.64 4.11 -15.37
C LEU A 30 4.39 3.56 -14.70
N VAL A 31 3.22 4.07 -15.10
CA VAL A 31 1.93 3.62 -14.58
C VAL A 31 1.73 2.14 -14.86
N ASN A 32 1.97 1.70 -16.10
CA ASN A 32 1.83 0.29 -16.47
C ASN A 32 2.85 -0.61 -15.76
N ALA A 33 4.12 -0.17 -15.64
CA ALA A 33 5.15 -0.91 -14.91
C ALA A 33 4.82 -1.02 -13.41
N PHE A 34 4.29 0.06 -12.82
CA PHE A 34 3.85 0.07 -11.43
C PHE A 34 2.68 -0.89 -11.21
N PHE A 35 1.60 -0.78 -11.99
CA PHE A 35 0.44 -1.67 -11.85
C PHE A 35 0.78 -3.14 -12.13
N GLY A 36 1.67 -3.42 -13.08
CA GLY A 36 2.17 -4.78 -13.33
C GLY A 36 2.95 -5.37 -12.16
N SER A 37 3.54 -4.53 -11.30
CA SER A 37 4.31 -4.96 -10.12
C SER A 37 3.45 -5.15 -8.87
N VAL A 38 2.23 -4.61 -8.83
CA VAL A 38 1.34 -4.66 -7.65
C VAL A 38 1.05 -6.08 -7.17
N PRO A 39 0.70 -7.07 -8.02
CA PRO A 39 0.45 -8.44 -7.55
C PRO A 39 1.66 -9.07 -6.88
N SER A 40 2.85 -8.89 -7.45
CA SER A 40 4.10 -9.41 -6.89
C SER A 40 4.45 -8.71 -5.57
N ALA A 41 4.22 -7.41 -5.48
CA ALA A 41 4.43 -6.64 -4.25
C ALA A 41 3.50 -7.11 -3.13
N LEU A 42 2.21 -7.32 -3.40
CA LEU A 42 1.25 -7.83 -2.41
C LEU A 42 1.64 -9.23 -1.91
N PHE A 43 2.15 -10.09 -2.79
CA PHE A 43 2.60 -11.43 -2.42
C PHE A 43 3.74 -11.41 -1.38
N VAL A 44 4.58 -10.38 -1.40
CA VAL A 44 5.65 -10.16 -0.41
C VAL A 44 5.15 -9.37 0.80
N LEU A 45 4.33 -8.34 0.58
CA LEU A 45 3.86 -7.44 1.63
C LEU A 45 2.92 -8.12 2.63
N VAL A 46 2.08 -9.07 2.19
CA VAL A 46 1.16 -9.79 3.07
C VAL A 46 1.89 -10.63 4.12
N PRO A 47 2.84 -11.52 3.76
CA PRO A 47 3.65 -12.24 4.75
C PRO A 47 4.47 -11.32 5.65
N LEU A 48 5.04 -10.24 5.09
CA LEU A 48 5.80 -9.26 5.86
C LEU A 48 4.92 -8.55 6.90
N PHE A 49 3.70 -8.15 6.52
CA PHE A 49 2.74 -7.58 7.46
C PHE A 49 2.33 -8.59 8.55
N ALA A 50 2.20 -9.88 8.20
CA ALA A 50 1.94 -10.94 9.17
C ALA A 50 3.09 -11.10 10.18
N VAL A 51 4.35 -10.97 9.74
CA VAL A 51 5.52 -10.96 10.64
C VAL A 51 5.46 -9.74 11.56
N LEU A 52 5.17 -8.56 11.06
CA LEU A 52 5.00 -7.36 11.88
C LEU A 52 3.88 -7.54 12.91
N LEU A 53 2.73 -8.06 12.52
CA LEU A 53 1.64 -8.40 13.44
C LEU A 53 2.15 -9.36 14.53
N LYS A 54 2.86 -10.42 14.17
CA LYS A 54 3.41 -11.37 15.13
C LYS A 54 4.37 -10.69 16.13
N VAL A 55 5.23 -9.80 15.67
CA VAL A 55 6.16 -9.06 16.53
C VAL A 55 5.40 -8.16 17.52
N PHE A 56 4.40 -7.39 17.03
CA PHE A 56 3.61 -6.50 17.88
C PHE A 56 2.68 -7.25 18.87
N TYR A 57 2.32 -8.48 18.52
CA TYR A 57 1.41 -9.31 19.30
C TYR A 57 2.06 -10.61 19.83
N LEU A 58 3.38 -10.61 20.08
CA LEU A 58 4.15 -11.75 20.59
C LEU A 58 3.54 -12.40 21.84
N GLY A 59 2.92 -11.61 22.73
CA GLY A 59 2.27 -12.10 23.93
C GLY A 59 0.84 -12.66 23.73
N SER A 60 0.33 -12.75 22.51
CA SER A 60 -1.04 -13.20 22.25
C SER A 60 -1.20 -14.73 22.22
N GLY A 61 -0.10 -15.50 22.26
CA GLY A 61 -0.13 -16.98 22.16
C GLY A 61 -0.55 -17.50 20.79
N ARG A 62 -0.76 -16.63 19.79
CA ARG A 62 -1.23 -17.00 18.44
C ARG A 62 -0.10 -17.49 17.55
N LEU A 63 -0.44 -18.44 16.67
CA LEU A 63 0.47 -18.96 15.68
C LEU A 63 0.67 -17.96 14.51
N TYR A 64 1.79 -18.06 13.80
CA TYR A 64 2.09 -17.22 12.63
C TYR A 64 0.98 -17.27 11.57
N LEU A 65 0.40 -18.45 11.34
CA LEU A 65 -0.69 -18.61 10.36
C LEU A 65 -1.93 -17.78 10.70
N GLU A 66 -2.24 -17.58 11.98
CA GLU A 66 -3.36 -16.73 12.39
C GLU A 66 -3.08 -15.26 12.05
N HIS A 67 -1.85 -14.80 12.26
CA HIS A 67 -1.43 -13.45 11.84
C HIS A 67 -1.44 -13.29 10.33
N LEU A 68 -1.07 -14.35 9.58
CA LEU A 68 -1.12 -14.37 8.13
C LEU A 68 -2.55 -14.24 7.61
N VAL A 69 -3.51 -14.93 8.24
CA VAL A 69 -4.93 -14.81 7.91
C VAL A 69 -5.42 -13.38 8.15
N VAL A 70 -5.07 -12.78 9.29
CA VAL A 70 -5.42 -11.37 9.57
C VAL A 70 -4.81 -10.42 8.53
N ALA A 71 -3.56 -10.65 8.16
CA ALA A 71 -2.87 -9.86 7.13
C ALA A 71 -3.58 -9.98 5.78
N LEU A 72 -3.94 -11.19 5.36
CA LEU A 72 -4.65 -11.46 4.11
C LEU A 72 -6.02 -10.76 4.07
N TYR A 73 -6.82 -10.91 5.12
CA TYR A 73 -8.12 -10.24 5.23
C TYR A 73 -7.99 -8.71 5.22
N SER A 74 -6.96 -8.17 5.90
CA SER A 74 -6.68 -6.72 5.87
C SER A 74 -6.41 -6.22 4.46
N HIS A 75 -5.54 -6.89 3.72
CA HIS A 75 -5.19 -6.50 2.36
C HIS A 75 -6.34 -6.70 1.38
N ALA A 76 -7.06 -7.82 1.48
CA ALA A 76 -8.25 -8.06 0.66
C ALA A 76 -9.31 -6.96 0.87
N PHE A 77 -9.59 -6.60 2.12
CA PHE A 77 -10.50 -5.51 2.45
C PHE A 77 -10.03 -4.17 1.86
N LEU A 78 -8.75 -3.83 2.02
CA LEU A 78 -8.18 -2.60 1.46
C LEU A 78 -8.30 -2.57 -0.08
N CYS A 79 -8.01 -3.68 -0.76
CA CYS A 79 -8.15 -3.78 -2.21
C CYS A 79 -9.60 -3.57 -2.66
N VAL A 80 -10.57 -4.20 -1.97
CA VAL A 80 -12.01 -4.04 -2.28
C VAL A 80 -12.47 -2.59 -2.02
N ALA A 81 -12.03 -1.97 -0.93
CA ALA A 81 -12.36 -0.59 -0.60
C ALA A 81 -11.77 0.39 -1.63
N LEU A 82 -10.50 0.19 -2.04
CA LEU A 82 -9.87 0.99 -3.09
C LEU A 82 -10.58 0.82 -4.44
N LEU A 83 -10.95 -0.40 -4.80
CA LEU A 83 -11.77 -0.65 -6.00
C LEU A 83 -13.10 0.11 -5.94
N GLY A 84 -13.77 0.08 -4.79
CA GLY A 84 -15.00 0.85 -4.55
C GLY A 84 -14.79 2.36 -4.75
N ILE A 85 -13.71 2.92 -4.22
CA ILE A 85 -13.35 4.33 -4.41
C ILE A 85 -13.10 4.65 -5.89
N LEU A 86 -12.38 3.79 -6.61
CA LEU A 86 -12.12 3.97 -8.04
C LEU A 86 -13.42 3.95 -8.85
N LEU A 87 -14.32 2.99 -8.59
CA LEU A 87 -15.60 2.90 -9.26
C LEU A 87 -16.50 4.13 -8.98
N LEU A 88 -16.54 4.59 -7.72
CA LEU A 88 -17.25 5.82 -7.35
C LEU A 88 -16.65 7.05 -8.04
N SER A 89 -15.33 7.13 -8.14
CA SER A 89 -14.66 8.24 -8.85
C SER A 89 -14.98 8.26 -10.33
N MET A 90 -15.00 7.09 -10.99
CA MET A 90 -15.39 6.97 -12.39
C MET A 90 -16.87 7.34 -12.60
N LEU A 91 -17.76 6.89 -11.70
CA LEU A 91 -19.17 7.23 -11.73
C LEU A 91 -19.38 8.75 -11.54
N GLY A 92 -18.60 9.37 -10.64
CA GLY A 92 -18.62 10.82 -10.42
C GLY A 92 -18.27 11.62 -11.67
N GLY A 93 -17.30 11.14 -12.44
CA GLY A 93 -16.96 11.75 -13.73
C GLY A 93 -18.09 11.69 -14.75
N GLN A 94 -18.81 10.58 -14.81
CA GLN A 94 -19.95 10.42 -15.73
C GLN A 94 -21.19 11.23 -15.29
N LEU A 95 -21.39 11.38 -14.00
CA LEU A 95 -22.52 12.13 -13.41
C LEU A 95 -22.21 13.61 -13.16
N ALA A 96 -21.11 14.14 -13.71
CA ALA A 96 -20.67 15.53 -13.49
C ALA A 96 -21.74 16.58 -13.92
N ALA A 97 -22.59 16.24 -14.90
CA ALA A 97 -23.68 17.11 -15.36
C ALA A 97 -24.90 17.11 -14.43
N VAL A 98 -25.00 16.20 -13.47
CA VAL A 98 -26.13 16.06 -12.55
C VAL A 98 -25.89 16.93 -11.31
N PRO A 99 -26.73 17.96 -11.04
CA PRO A 99 -26.55 18.81 -9.86
C PRO A 99 -26.59 17.99 -8.56
N GLY A 100 -25.58 18.18 -7.71
CA GLY A 100 -25.48 17.49 -6.41
C GLY A 100 -24.83 16.10 -6.45
N ALA A 101 -24.68 15.44 -7.59
CA ALA A 101 -24.07 14.10 -7.70
C ALA A 101 -22.63 14.10 -7.19
N GLY A 102 -21.85 15.13 -7.51
CA GLY A 102 -20.46 15.26 -7.04
C GLY A 102 -20.34 15.32 -5.52
N VAL A 103 -21.29 16.02 -4.84
CA VAL A 103 -21.31 16.09 -3.37
C VAL A 103 -21.60 14.72 -2.76
N VAL A 104 -22.62 14.02 -3.28
CA VAL A 104 -22.99 12.67 -2.78
C VAL A 104 -21.83 11.70 -2.95
N ILE A 105 -21.21 11.65 -4.13
CA ILE A 105 -20.07 10.77 -4.41
C ILE A 105 -18.87 11.13 -3.54
N GLY A 106 -18.58 12.43 -3.36
CA GLY A 106 -17.54 12.90 -2.47
C GLY A 106 -17.75 12.45 -1.03
N LEU A 107 -18.99 12.53 -0.52
CA LEU A 107 -19.34 12.03 0.81
C LEU A 107 -19.17 10.52 0.94
N LEU A 108 -19.58 9.74 -0.07
CA LEU A 108 -19.40 8.28 -0.09
C LEU A 108 -17.91 7.89 -0.09
N ILE A 109 -17.09 8.55 -0.89
CA ILE A 109 -15.63 8.33 -0.91
C ILE A 109 -15.03 8.68 0.45
N THR A 110 -15.40 9.82 1.04
CA THR A 110 -14.92 10.23 2.36
C THR A 110 -15.35 9.24 3.44
N ALA A 111 -16.57 8.75 3.41
CA ALA A 111 -17.07 7.74 4.33
C ALA A 111 -16.27 6.43 4.20
N LEU A 112 -15.97 5.98 2.99
CA LEU A 112 -15.13 4.80 2.74
C LEU A 112 -13.70 5.00 3.27
N LEU A 113 -13.09 6.15 3.02
CA LEU A 113 -11.73 6.47 3.50
C LEU A 113 -11.64 6.47 5.03
N LEU A 114 -12.67 6.97 5.73
CA LEU A 114 -12.74 6.93 7.19
C LEU A 114 -13.06 5.53 7.72
N TRP A 115 -13.86 4.78 6.98
CA TRP A 115 -14.22 3.41 7.34
C TRP A 115 -13.04 2.44 7.28
N MET A 116 -12.11 2.63 6.33
CA MET A 116 -10.95 1.74 6.17
C MET A 116 -10.11 1.59 7.45
N PRO A 117 -9.57 2.65 8.06
CA PRO A 117 -8.79 2.52 9.29
C PRO A 117 -9.64 2.07 10.47
N LEU A 118 -10.90 2.51 10.54
CA LEU A 118 -11.82 2.10 11.60
C LEU A 118 -12.08 0.59 11.56
N TYR A 119 -12.37 0.02 10.40
CA TYR A 119 -12.58 -1.42 10.23
C TYR A 119 -11.33 -2.23 10.61
N LEU A 120 -10.15 -1.81 10.15
CA LEU A 120 -8.89 -2.48 10.49
C LEU A 120 -8.62 -2.44 11.99
N TRP A 121 -8.89 -1.32 12.65
CA TRP A 121 -8.78 -1.20 14.09
C TRP A 121 -9.76 -2.09 14.84
N LEU A 122 -11.03 -2.12 14.41
CA LEU A 122 -12.07 -2.99 14.98
C LEU A 122 -11.70 -4.47 14.83
N MET A 123 -11.20 -4.86 13.65
CA MET A 123 -10.75 -6.22 13.36
C MET A 123 -9.59 -6.63 14.28
N GLN A 124 -8.54 -5.79 14.40
CA GLN A 124 -7.42 -6.07 15.28
C GLN A 124 -7.87 -6.17 16.74
N ARG A 125 -8.73 -5.26 17.20
CA ARG A 125 -9.27 -5.30 18.55
C ARG A 125 -10.06 -6.59 18.81
N ARG A 126 -10.88 -7.04 17.86
CA ARG A 126 -11.68 -8.26 17.98
C ARG A 126 -10.81 -9.51 17.98
N VAL A 127 -9.80 -9.55 17.13
CA VAL A 127 -8.92 -10.72 17.00
C VAL A 127 -8.00 -10.84 18.22
N TYR A 128 -7.37 -9.76 18.67
CA TYR A 128 -6.37 -9.82 19.74
C TYR A 128 -6.95 -9.60 21.15
N ALA A 129 -8.23 -9.25 21.27
CA ALA A 129 -8.96 -9.07 22.53
C ALA A 129 -8.25 -8.19 23.57
N GLN A 130 -7.50 -7.17 23.14
CA GLN A 130 -6.78 -6.23 23.99
C GLN A 130 -7.63 -5.01 24.35
N SER A 131 -7.19 -4.26 25.38
CA SER A 131 -7.83 -3.00 25.76
C SER A 131 -7.78 -1.97 24.62
N ARG A 132 -8.72 -1.03 24.59
CA ARG A 132 -8.83 -0.01 23.51
C ARG A 132 -7.53 0.79 23.36
N LEU A 133 -6.94 1.23 24.47
CA LEU A 133 -5.70 2.02 24.46
C LEU A 133 -4.53 1.24 23.86
N VAL A 134 -4.31 0.00 24.31
CA VAL A 134 -3.22 -0.85 23.83
C VAL A 134 -3.40 -1.16 22.34
N THR A 135 -4.62 -1.49 21.92
CA THR A 135 -4.92 -1.73 20.50
C THR A 135 -4.64 -0.47 19.66
N THR A 136 -5.06 0.71 20.11
CA THR A 136 -4.84 1.96 19.38
C THR A 136 -3.36 2.28 19.24
N LEU A 137 -2.57 2.17 20.33
CA LEU A 137 -1.13 2.41 20.28
C LEU A 137 -0.42 1.44 19.32
N LYS A 138 -0.76 0.15 19.42
CA LYS A 138 -0.19 -0.87 18.51
C LYS A 138 -0.63 -0.65 17.07
N PHE A 139 -1.90 -0.30 16.84
CA PHE A 139 -2.43 -0.02 15.51
C PHE A 139 -1.72 1.15 14.85
N VAL A 140 -1.53 2.25 15.57
CA VAL A 140 -0.83 3.43 15.06
C VAL A 140 0.65 3.12 14.79
N ALA A 141 1.33 2.47 15.73
CA ALA A 141 2.75 2.10 15.58
C ALA A 141 2.96 1.11 14.43
N LEU A 142 2.09 0.08 14.32
CA LEU A 142 2.11 -0.89 13.22
C LEU A 142 1.81 -0.23 11.88
N GLY A 143 0.81 0.66 11.85
CA GLY A 143 0.44 1.40 10.64
C GLY A 143 1.57 2.30 10.16
N TRP A 144 2.22 3.04 11.06
CA TRP A 144 3.37 3.87 10.74
C TRP A 144 4.56 3.06 10.20
N LEU A 145 4.90 1.97 10.89
CA LEU A 145 5.99 1.09 10.46
C LEU A 145 5.69 0.46 9.10
N TYR A 146 4.46 -0.05 8.91
CA TYR A 146 4.06 -0.65 7.65
C TYR A 146 4.03 0.38 6.52
N PHE A 147 3.54 1.59 6.77
CA PHE A 147 3.58 2.70 5.80
C PHE A 147 5.01 3.00 5.35
N THR A 148 5.97 3.06 6.30
CA THR A 148 7.38 3.26 5.98
C THR A 148 7.93 2.14 5.10
N VAL A 149 7.61 0.88 5.42
CA VAL A 149 8.03 -0.29 4.63
C VAL A 149 7.45 -0.24 3.21
N VAL A 150 6.16 0.04 3.08
CA VAL A 150 5.49 0.14 1.77
C VAL A 150 6.07 1.27 0.94
N THR A 151 6.28 2.45 1.55
CA THR A 151 6.87 3.61 0.86
C THR A 151 8.28 3.29 0.37
N THR A 152 9.11 2.68 1.22
CA THR A 152 10.47 2.28 0.85
C THR A 152 10.46 1.25 -0.28
N ALA A 153 9.60 0.23 -0.20
CA ALA A 153 9.44 -0.77 -1.25
C ALA A 153 8.99 -0.14 -2.57
N THR A 154 8.05 0.80 -2.53
CA THR A 154 7.55 1.53 -3.70
C THR A 154 8.66 2.36 -4.35
N VAL A 155 9.46 3.07 -3.57
CA VAL A 155 10.61 3.85 -4.07
C VAL A 155 11.64 2.92 -4.73
N ILE A 156 11.97 1.80 -4.10
CA ILE A 156 12.91 0.82 -4.67
C ILE A 156 12.37 0.25 -5.99
N LEU A 157 11.08 -0.11 -6.04
CA LEU A 157 10.45 -0.62 -7.27
C LEU A 157 10.41 0.44 -8.36
N ALA A 158 10.13 1.70 -8.03
CA ALA A 158 10.17 2.80 -8.98
C ALA A 158 11.58 2.99 -9.58
N ILE A 159 12.61 3.00 -8.74
CA ILE A 159 14.02 3.09 -9.18
C ILE A 159 14.39 1.89 -10.07
N ALA A 160 14.01 0.67 -9.66
CA ALA A 160 14.27 -0.55 -10.44
C ALA A 160 13.51 -0.55 -11.77
N SER A 161 12.32 0.01 -11.83
CA SER A 161 11.54 0.19 -13.06
C SER A 161 12.23 1.18 -14.02
N LEU A 162 12.75 2.30 -13.49
CA LEU A 162 13.53 3.28 -14.26
C LEU A 162 14.79 2.67 -14.89
N ALA A 163 15.40 1.71 -14.21
CA ALA A 163 16.59 1.04 -14.70
C ALA A 163 16.29 -0.01 -15.79
N ARG A 164 15.03 -0.45 -15.93
CA ARG A 164 14.62 -1.50 -16.90
C ARG A 164 13.96 -0.95 -18.17
N VAL A 165 13.55 0.32 -18.18
CA VAL A 165 12.99 1.02 -19.34
C VAL A 165 14.10 1.68 -20.18
#